data_72d7da9af7fc666721db67ce7426ebf1
#
_entry.id   72d7da9af7fc666721db67ce7426ebf1
#
_cell.length_a   1.000
_cell.length_b   1.000
_cell.length_c   1.000
_cell.angle_alpha   90.00
_cell.angle_beta   90.00
_cell.angle_gamma   90.00
#
_symmetry.space_group_name_H-M   'P 1'
#
loop_
_entity.id
_entity.type
_entity.pdbx_description
1 polymer ?
#
loop_
_entity_poly.entity_id
_entity_poly.type
_entity_poly.pdbx_seq_one_letter_code
_entity_poly.pdbx_strand_id
1 'polypeptide(L)'
;CDEILDFKNRINQKAYKSNFDYIYLKSLDDEIKRGKRAIQSLISHRYMEVMDKEVKKFGFCHHDFAHHNILIDEKGELNIIDFDYCILDSHLHDLSSLLIRVMKGAKWSKEKANLIIDNYCKTNDLSNDEFKLMGDFISFPQAFWQIGLQYYWEQQPWGEKFFEDKINKYLDDIEYREEFIESYFQ
;
A
#
# COMPACT_ATOMS: atom_id res chain seq x y z
N CYS A 1 8.20 -10.63 0.61
CA CYS A 1 9.39 -10.73 -0.31
C CYS A 1 9.51 -12.12 -0.94
N ASP A 2 9.17 -13.19 -0.22
CA ASP A 2 9.32 -14.57 -0.70
C ASP A 2 8.41 -14.84 -1.90
N GLU A 3 7.18 -14.37 -1.88
CA GLU A 3 6.24 -14.50 -3.00
C GLU A 3 6.72 -13.77 -4.26
N ILE A 4 7.37 -12.61 -4.12
CA ILE A 4 7.98 -11.90 -5.26
C ILE A 4 9.13 -12.73 -5.86
N LEU A 5 9.92 -13.43 -5.02
CA LEU A 5 10.94 -14.37 -5.48
C LEU A 5 10.32 -15.57 -6.19
N ASP A 6 9.18 -16.06 -5.74
CA ASP A 6 8.44 -17.12 -6.42
C ASP A 6 7.95 -16.68 -7.80
N PHE A 7 7.50 -15.44 -7.95
CA PHE A 7 7.15 -14.90 -9.28
C PHE A 7 8.37 -14.88 -10.19
N LYS A 8 9.55 -14.47 -9.69
CA LYS A 8 10.81 -14.52 -10.44
C LYS A 8 11.11 -15.93 -10.95
N ASN A 9 10.97 -16.93 -10.07
CA ASN A 9 11.22 -18.33 -10.43
C ASN A 9 10.24 -18.81 -11.51
N ARG A 10 8.95 -18.49 -11.37
CA ARG A 10 7.92 -18.85 -12.37
C ARG A 10 8.22 -18.21 -13.73
N ILE A 11 8.59 -16.94 -13.77
CA ILE A 11 8.95 -16.25 -15.01
C ILE A 11 10.17 -16.91 -15.66
N ASN A 12 11.17 -17.26 -14.86
CA ASN A 12 12.40 -17.87 -15.39
C ASN A 12 12.18 -19.28 -15.96
N GLN A 13 11.15 -19.99 -15.49
CA GLN A 13 10.77 -21.32 -16.01
C GLN A 13 9.95 -21.25 -17.31
N LYS A 14 9.41 -20.09 -17.68
CA LYS A 14 8.65 -19.94 -18.93
C LYS A 14 9.55 -20.12 -20.14
N ALA A 15 9.13 -20.94 -21.10
CA ALA A 15 9.80 -21.10 -22.40
C ALA A 15 9.76 -19.80 -23.22
N TYR A 16 8.63 -19.09 -23.13
CA TYR A 16 8.42 -17.79 -23.79
C TYR A 16 7.96 -16.78 -22.74
N LYS A 17 8.68 -15.67 -22.66
CA LYS A 17 8.33 -14.57 -21.76
C LYS A 17 7.50 -13.53 -22.49
N SER A 18 6.45 -13.08 -21.87
CA SER A 18 5.62 -11.99 -22.35
C SER A 18 6.30 -10.62 -22.13
N ASN A 19 5.76 -9.57 -22.73
CA ASN A 19 6.27 -8.22 -22.52
C ASN A 19 6.10 -7.80 -21.04
N PHE A 20 5.00 -8.18 -20.41
CA PHE A 20 4.78 -7.96 -18.98
C PHE A 20 5.86 -8.66 -18.14
N ASP A 21 6.24 -9.92 -18.46
CA ASP A 21 7.30 -10.64 -17.76
C ASP A 21 8.63 -9.87 -17.77
N TYR A 22 9.00 -9.27 -18.92
CA TYR A 22 10.22 -8.47 -19.01
C TYR A 22 10.17 -7.19 -18.17
N ILE A 23 9.05 -6.46 -18.21
CA ILE A 23 8.84 -5.24 -17.40
C ILE A 23 8.94 -5.60 -15.91
N TYR A 24 8.24 -6.66 -15.49
CA TYR A 24 8.20 -7.10 -14.09
C TYR A 24 9.59 -7.51 -13.60
N LEU A 25 10.33 -8.33 -14.36
CA LEU A 25 11.69 -8.76 -14.01
C LEU A 25 12.67 -7.61 -13.89
N LYS A 26 12.56 -6.60 -14.78
CA LYS A 26 13.47 -5.45 -14.78
C LYS A 26 13.41 -4.66 -13.47
N SER A 27 12.24 -4.58 -12.87
CA SER A 27 12.01 -3.81 -11.63
C SER A 27 12.09 -4.64 -10.36
N LEU A 28 12.04 -5.98 -10.48
CA LEU A 28 11.83 -6.90 -9.37
C LEU A 28 12.90 -6.78 -8.27
N ASP A 29 14.18 -6.73 -8.65
CA ASP A 29 15.28 -6.71 -7.66
C ASP A 29 15.30 -5.39 -6.86
N ASP A 30 14.90 -4.28 -7.46
CA ASP A 30 14.80 -2.99 -6.76
C ASP A 30 13.57 -2.94 -5.85
N GLU A 31 12.44 -3.56 -6.28
CA GLU A 31 11.25 -3.67 -5.44
C GLU A 31 11.48 -4.60 -4.23
N ILE A 32 12.25 -5.67 -4.38
CA ILE A 32 12.66 -6.51 -3.24
C ILE A 32 13.52 -5.70 -2.26
N LYS A 33 14.48 -4.90 -2.75
CA LYS A 33 15.29 -4.04 -1.89
C LYS A 33 14.41 -3.00 -1.15
N ARG A 34 13.46 -2.38 -1.86
CA ARG A 34 12.50 -1.43 -1.29
C ARG A 34 11.67 -2.08 -0.19
N GLY A 35 11.09 -3.25 -0.46
CA GLY A 35 10.31 -3.99 0.52
C GLY A 35 11.13 -4.38 1.77
N LYS A 36 12.37 -4.82 1.58
CA LYS A 36 13.27 -5.13 2.71
C LYS A 36 13.59 -3.89 3.55
N ARG A 37 13.85 -2.75 2.93
CA ARG A 37 14.08 -1.49 3.64
C ARG A 37 12.85 -1.07 4.44
N ALA A 38 11.67 -1.12 3.84
CA ALA A 38 10.42 -0.79 4.51
C ALA A 38 10.17 -1.70 5.72
N ILE A 39 10.36 -3.01 5.59
CA ILE A 39 10.23 -3.97 6.71
C ILE A 39 11.24 -3.65 7.82
N GLN A 40 12.48 -3.35 7.47
CA GLN A 40 13.50 -3.03 8.45
C GLN A 40 13.21 -1.72 9.19
N SER A 41 12.64 -0.74 8.48
CA SER A 41 12.18 0.52 9.06
C SER A 41 11.00 0.31 10.01
N LEU A 42 9.99 -0.47 9.62
CA LEU A 42 8.87 -0.86 10.49
C LEU A 42 9.34 -1.53 11.78
N ILE A 43 10.35 -2.42 11.70
CA ILE A 43 10.93 -3.07 12.86
C ILE A 43 11.66 -2.02 13.75
N SER A 44 12.45 -1.13 13.16
CA SER A 44 13.19 -0.10 13.92
C SER A 44 12.27 0.93 14.56
N HIS A 45 11.14 1.24 13.96
CA HIS A 45 10.07 2.10 14.50
C HIS A 45 9.07 1.36 15.40
N ARG A 46 9.40 0.11 15.80
CA ARG A 46 8.67 -0.67 16.80
C ARG A 46 7.20 -0.94 16.44
N TYR A 47 6.92 -1.15 15.14
CA TYR A 47 5.56 -1.43 14.66
C TYR A 47 4.84 -2.52 15.47
N MET A 48 5.52 -3.62 15.79
CA MET A 48 4.92 -4.73 16.55
C MET A 48 4.40 -4.31 17.92
N GLU A 49 5.02 -3.32 18.57
CA GLU A 49 4.55 -2.83 19.86
C GLU A 49 3.30 -1.93 19.70
N VAL A 50 3.23 -1.16 18.62
CA VAL A 50 2.05 -0.35 18.29
C VAL A 50 0.89 -1.26 17.95
N MET A 51 1.10 -2.25 17.07
CA MET A 51 0.10 -3.24 16.70
C MET A 51 -0.42 -4.00 17.94
N ASP A 52 0.48 -4.48 18.81
CA ASP A 52 0.11 -5.22 20.03
C ASP A 52 -0.78 -4.40 20.99
N LYS A 53 -0.53 -3.10 21.08
CA LYS A 53 -1.36 -2.18 21.87
C LYS A 53 -2.76 -2.04 21.29
N GLU A 54 -2.86 -1.89 19.96
CA GLU A 54 -4.14 -1.75 19.28
C GLU A 54 -4.96 -3.06 19.32
N VAL A 55 -4.33 -4.20 19.08
CA VAL A 55 -4.99 -5.51 19.17
C VAL A 55 -5.54 -5.78 20.58
N LYS A 56 -4.80 -5.39 21.63
CA LYS A 56 -5.26 -5.52 23.03
C LYS A 56 -6.48 -4.65 23.35
N LYS A 57 -6.71 -3.58 22.59
CA LYS A 57 -7.90 -2.73 22.70
C LYS A 57 -9.01 -3.17 21.73
N PHE A 58 -8.84 -4.32 21.04
CA PHE A 58 -9.70 -4.76 19.96
C PHE A 58 -9.76 -3.77 18.78
N GLY A 59 -8.69 -3.02 18.58
CA GLY A 59 -8.54 -2.17 17.42
C GLY A 59 -8.51 -3.02 16.15
N PHE A 60 -9.22 -2.58 15.13
CA PHE A 60 -9.24 -3.24 13.83
C PHE A 60 -9.11 -2.21 12.72
N CYS A 61 -8.61 -2.65 11.59
CA CYS A 61 -8.64 -1.88 10.36
C CYS A 61 -9.53 -2.56 9.31
N HIS A 62 -10.11 -1.75 8.46
CA HIS A 62 -10.97 -2.19 7.36
C HIS A 62 -10.17 -2.95 6.29
N HIS A 63 -8.90 -2.56 6.11
CA HIS A 63 -7.93 -3.13 5.18
C HIS A 63 -8.24 -2.93 3.69
N ASP A 64 -9.47 -2.53 3.35
CA ASP A 64 -9.88 -2.05 2.03
C ASP A 64 -10.70 -0.75 2.11
N PHE A 65 -10.23 0.22 2.91
CA PHE A 65 -10.91 1.50 3.09
C PHE A 65 -10.82 2.35 1.82
N ALA A 66 -11.83 2.23 0.97
CA ALA A 66 -11.92 2.86 -0.34
C ALA A 66 -13.25 3.61 -0.51
N HIS A 67 -13.27 4.60 -1.42
CA HIS A 67 -14.44 5.44 -1.65
C HIS A 67 -15.70 4.65 -2.08
N HIS A 68 -15.55 3.52 -2.76
CA HIS A 68 -16.68 2.67 -3.15
C HIS A 68 -17.25 1.86 -1.98
N ASN A 69 -16.51 1.76 -0.87
CA ASN A 69 -16.96 1.13 0.37
C ASN A 69 -17.55 2.14 1.36
N ILE A 70 -17.75 3.40 0.94
CA ILE A 70 -18.37 4.45 1.73
C ILE A 70 -19.65 4.89 1.01
N LEU A 71 -20.79 4.62 1.63
CA LEU A 71 -22.10 5.00 1.14
C LEU A 71 -22.65 6.20 1.91
N ILE A 72 -23.29 7.12 1.21
CA ILE A 72 -23.99 8.23 1.84
C ILE A 72 -25.50 7.93 1.69
N ASP A 73 -26.20 7.86 2.82
CA ASP A 73 -27.64 7.62 2.80
C ASP A 73 -28.44 8.90 2.47
N GLU A 74 -29.78 8.78 2.40
CA GLU A 74 -30.68 9.90 2.09
C GLU A 74 -30.65 11.03 3.14
N LYS A 75 -30.15 10.75 4.35
CA LYS A 75 -30.01 11.73 5.43
C LYS A 75 -28.62 12.38 5.43
N GLY A 76 -27.71 11.95 4.54
CA GLY A 76 -26.34 12.40 4.49
C GLY A 76 -25.42 11.71 5.50
N GLU A 77 -25.85 10.59 6.10
CA GLU A 77 -25.03 9.80 7.02
C GLU A 77 -24.08 8.88 6.25
N LEU A 78 -22.84 8.73 6.76
CA LEU A 78 -21.83 7.86 6.15
C LEU A 78 -21.98 6.44 6.69
N ASN A 79 -22.05 5.48 5.77
CA ASN A 79 -22.11 4.05 6.05
C ASN A 79 -20.91 3.38 5.40
N ILE A 80 -20.14 2.63 6.17
CA ILE A 80 -18.99 1.86 5.70
C ILE A 80 -19.45 0.42 5.49
N ILE A 81 -19.10 -0.17 4.35
CA ILE A 81 -19.49 -1.53 3.95
C ILE A 81 -18.26 -2.34 3.54
N ASP A 82 -18.43 -3.64 3.31
CA ASP A 82 -17.43 -4.57 2.78
C ASP A 82 -16.24 -4.78 3.75
N PHE A 83 -16.53 -5.36 4.90
CA PHE A 83 -15.56 -5.69 5.95
C PHE A 83 -14.88 -7.07 5.75
N ASP A 84 -14.96 -7.67 4.56
CA ASP A 84 -14.45 -9.02 4.29
C ASP A 84 -12.92 -9.14 4.54
N TYR A 85 -12.19 -8.03 4.39
CA TYR A 85 -10.74 -7.95 4.63
C TYR A 85 -10.35 -7.39 6.00
N CYS A 86 -11.34 -7.17 6.88
CA CYS A 86 -11.10 -6.59 8.20
C CYS A 86 -10.19 -7.48 9.04
N ILE A 87 -9.17 -6.90 9.64
CA ILE A 87 -8.23 -7.59 10.53
C ILE A 87 -7.99 -6.80 11.82
N LEU A 88 -7.53 -7.49 12.86
CA LEU A 88 -7.02 -6.86 14.07
C LEU A 88 -5.62 -6.31 13.79
N ASP A 89 -5.51 -5.02 13.63
CA ASP A 89 -4.26 -4.32 13.32
C ASP A 89 -4.34 -2.85 13.74
N SER A 90 -3.24 -2.14 13.57
CA SER A 90 -3.16 -0.71 13.81
C SER A 90 -3.96 0.08 12.76
N HIS A 91 -4.74 1.05 13.23
CA HIS A 91 -5.46 2.02 12.41
C HIS A 91 -4.56 2.77 11.39
N LEU A 92 -3.24 2.79 11.62
CA LEU A 92 -2.27 3.40 10.71
C LEU A 92 -2.27 2.75 9.33
N HIS A 93 -2.67 1.49 9.25
CA HIS A 93 -2.76 0.75 7.99
C HIS A 93 -3.82 1.38 7.07
N ASP A 94 -5.03 1.61 7.58
CA ASP A 94 -6.11 2.23 6.81
C ASP A 94 -5.79 3.70 6.48
N LEU A 95 -5.22 4.44 7.42
CA LEU A 95 -4.85 5.83 7.19
C LEU A 95 -3.75 5.97 6.12
N SER A 96 -2.73 5.12 6.15
CA SER A 96 -1.68 5.07 5.12
C SER A 96 -2.24 4.64 3.75
N SER A 97 -3.15 3.66 3.74
CA SER A 97 -3.83 3.21 2.52
C SER A 97 -4.67 4.33 1.90
N LEU A 98 -5.36 5.13 2.72
CA LEU A 98 -6.12 6.30 2.27
C LEU A 98 -5.21 7.33 1.61
N LEU A 99 -4.06 7.65 2.22
CA LEU A 99 -3.07 8.56 1.64
C LEU A 99 -2.60 8.07 0.26
N ILE A 100 -2.23 6.79 0.15
CA ILE A 100 -1.82 6.19 -1.12
C ILE A 100 -2.94 6.30 -2.16
N ARG A 101 -4.18 5.97 -1.80
CA ARG A 101 -5.34 5.99 -2.72
C ARG A 101 -5.63 7.39 -3.26
N VAL A 102 -5.49 8.42 -2.44
CA VAL A 102 -5.75 9.81 -2.81
C VAL A 102 -4.60 10.41 -3.65
N MET A 103 -3.36 9.98 -3.41
CA MET A 103 -2.18 10.66 -3.94
C MET A 103 -1.42 9.88 -5.01
N LYS A 104 -1.64 8.56 -5.17
CA LYS A 104 -0.99 7.78 -6.24
C LYS A 104 -1.22 8.37 -7.63
N GLY A 105 -0.29 8.10 -8.56
CA GLY A 105 -0.33 8.61 -9.94
C GLY A 105 0.23 10.03 -10.04
N ALA A 106 1.38 10.25 -9.42
CA ALA A 106 2.12 11.53 -9.39
C ALA A 106 1.32 12.71 -8.80
N LYS A 107 0.41 12.41 -7.84
CA LYS A 107 -0.42 13.42 -7.16
C LYS A 107 -0.03 13.62 -5.70
N TRP A 108 1.17 13.16 -5.31
CA TRP A 108 1.71 13.28 -3.97
C TRP A 108 1.83 14.75 -3.58
N SER A 109 1.24 15.14 -2.44
CA SER A 109 1.12 16.53 -2.01
C SER A 109 1.01 16.61 -0.49
N LYS A 110 1.82 17.48 0.11
CA LYS A 110 1.78 17.76 1.56
C LYS A 110 0.45 18.36 1.98
N GLU A 111 -0.15 19.21 1.14
CA GLU A 111 -1.44 19.84 1.42
C GLU A 111 -2.56 18.80 1.54
N LYS A 112 -2.59 17.81 0.63
CA LYS A 112 -3.56 16.70 0.71
C LYS A 112 -3.33 15.82 1.92
N ALA A 113 -2.07 15.50 2.20
CA ALA A 113 -1.71 14.70 3.36
C ALA A 113 -2.12 15.42 4.65
N ASN A 114 -1.80 16.71 4.79
CA ASN A 114 -2.21 17.52 5.93
C ASN A 114 -3.73 17.55 6.08
N LEU A 115 -4.47 17.76 4.98
CA LEU A 115 -5.92 17.75 5.02
C LEU A 115 -6.48 16.45 5.63
N ILE A 116 -5.92 15.30 5.26
CA ILE A 116 -6.36 14.00 5.77
C ILE A 116 -5.94 13.84 7.22
N ILE A 117 -4.67 14.09 7.55
CA ILE A 117 -4.11 13.87 8.88
C ILE A 117 -4.70 14.86 9.90
N ASP A 118 -4.83 16.14 9.56
CA ASP A 118 -5.41 17.14 10.44
C ASP A 118 -6.87 16.82 10.78
N ASN A 119 -7.66 16.30 9.81
CA ASN A 119 -9.02 15.87 10.08
C ASN A 119 -9.06 14.59 10.94
N TYR A 120 -8.16 13.66 10.72
CA TYR A 120 -8.02 12.48 11.55
C TYR A 120 -7.67 12.85 13.00
N CYS A 121 -6.73 13.77 13.18
CA CYS A 121 -6.27 14.23 14.49
C CYS A 121 -7.30 15.07 15.27
N LYS A 122 -8.45 15.42 14.68
CA LYS A 122 -9.56 16.02 15.43
C LYS A 122 -10.24 15.07 16.40
N THR A 123 -10.16 13.79 16.14
CA THR A 123 -10.84 12.73 16.91
C THR A 123 -9.91 11.68 17.47
N ASN A 124 -8.68 11.60 16.97
CA ASN A 124 -7.70 10.58 17.35
C ASN A 124 -6.34 11.24 17.56
N ASP A 125 -5.58 10.76 18.52
CA ASP A 125 -4.18 11.18 18.68
C ASP A 125 -3.29 10.42 17.72
N LEU A 126 -2.30 11.09 17.16
CA LEU A 126 -1.25 10.52 16.32
C LEU A 126 0.12 10.94 16.87
N SER A 127 0.85 10.00 17.44
CA SER A 127 2.20 10.24 17.96
C SER A 127 3.22 10.40 16.84
N ASN A 128 4.38 10.99 17.14
CA ASN A 128 5.47 11.11 16.17
C ASN A 128 5.98 9.75 15.69
N ASP A 129 5.96 8.72 16.53
CA ASP A 129 6.39 7.37 16.14
C ASP A 129 5.37 6.75 15.18
N GLU A 130 4.07 6.90 15.43
CA GLU A 130 3.02 6.47 14.53
C GLU A 130 3.06 7.20 13.19
N PHE A 131 3.37 8.50 13.20
CA PHE A 131 3.54 9.27 11.99
C PHE A 131 4.68 8.71 11.11
N LYS A 132 5.82 8.34 11.71
CA LYS A 132 6.92 7.69 10.96
C LYS A 132 6.53 6.33 10.40
N LEU A 133 5.79 5.52 11.17
CA LEU A 133 5.28 4.23 10.72
C LEU A 133 4.39 4.36 9.48
N MET A 134 3.61 5.43 9.34
CA MET A 134 2.84 5.69 8.12
C MET A 134 3.74 5.84 6.89
N GLY A 135 4.86 6.53 7.01
CA GLY A 135 5.88 6.62 5.95
C GLY A 135 6.43 5.25 5.56
N ASP A 136 6.67 4.39 6.54
CA ASP A 136 7.15 3.01 6.31
C ASP A 136 6.10 2.17 5.56
N PHE A 137 4.82 2.26 5.93
CA PHE A 137 3.74 1.59 5.21
C PHE A 137 3.63 2.07 3.76
N ILE A 138 3.71 3.38 3.53
CA ILE A 138 3.64 3.97 2.18
C ILE A 138 4.84 3.54 1.34
N SER A 139 6.02 3.37 1.95
CA SER A 139 7.23 2.95 1.25
C SER A 139 7.20 1.48 0.80
N PHE A 140 6.38 0.63 1.43
CA PHE A 140 6.28 -0.77 1.08
C PHE A 140 5.69 -0.97 -0.33
N PRO A 141 6.27 -1.81 -1.20
CA PRO A 141 5.86 -1.97 -2.59
C PRO A 141 4.62 -2.88 -2.76
N GLN A 142 3.56 -2.62 -2.01
CA GLN A 142 2.37 -3.46 -1.99
C GLN A 142 1.71 -3.60 -3.37
N ALA A 143 1.63 -2.50 -4.12
CA ALA A 143 0.99 -2.53 -5.43
C ALA A 143 1.78 -3.38 -6.44
N PHE A 144 3.12 -3.37 -6.38
CA PHE A 144 3.96 -4.24 -7.19
C PHE A 144 3.71 -5.72 -6.89
N TRP A 145 3.69 -6.07 -5.61
CA TRP A 145 3.36 -7.42 -5.16
C TRP A 145 1.95 -7.84 -5.62
N GLN A 146 0.94 -7.00 -5.41
CA GLN A 146 -0.44 -7.29 -5.83
C GLN A 146 -0.58 -7.51 -7.33
N ILE A 147 0.12 -6.74 -8.16
CA ILE A 147 0.12 -6.91 -9.62
C ILE A 147 0.69 -8.30 -9.97
N GLY A 148 1.80 -8.69 -9.34
CA GLY A 148 2.39 -10.01 -9.53
C GLY A 148 1.48 -11.14 -9.07
N LEU A 149 0.83 -10.99 -7.89
CA LEU A 149 -0.13 -11.94 -7.35
C LEU A 149 -1.29 -12.18 -8.34
N GLN A 150 -1.91 -11.09 -8.82
CA GLN A 150 -3.03 -11.14 -9.75
C GLN A 150 -2.67 -11.79 -11.09
N TYR A 151 -1.47 -11.53 -11.59
CA TYR A 151 -1.02 -12.07 -12.88
C TYR A 151 -0.52 -13.51 -12.79
N TYR A 152 0.34 -13.83 -11.82
CA TYR A 152 1.04 -15.12 -11.76
C TYR A 152 0.35 -16.19 -10.96
N TRP A 153 -0.40 -15.84 -9.92
CA TRP A 153 -1.05 -16.81 -9.03
C TRP A 153 -2.55 -16.87 -9.25
N GLU A 154 -3.24 -15.74 -9.16
CA GLU A 154 -4.68 -15.70 -9.32
C GLU A 154 -5.10 -15.86 -10.78
N GLN A 155 -4.21 -15.57 -11.71
CA GLN A 155 -4.44 -15.67 -13.14
C GLN A 155 -5.73 -14.94 -13.56
N GLN A 156 -5.90 -13.71 -13.06
CA GLN A 156 -7.06 -12.89 -13.37
C GLN A 156 -7.28 -12.79 -14.89
N PRO A 157 -8.53 -12.87 -15.37
CA PRO A 157 -8.84 -13.00 -16.79
C PRO A 157 -8.67 -11.68 -17.58
N TRP A 158 -7.87 -10.77 -17.05
CA TRP A 158 -7.58 -9.49 -17.71
C TRP A 158 -6.47 -9.66 -18.74
N GLY A 159 -6.60 -8.96 -19.87
CA GLY A 159 -5.59 -9.03 -20.93
C GLY A 159 -4.23 -8.50 -20.47
N GLU A 160 -3.15 -9.00 -21.07
CA GLU A 160 -1.77 -8.63 -20.74
C GLU A 160 -1.55 -7.10 -20.74
N LYS A 161 -2.15 -6.40 -21.71
CA LYS A 161 -2.09 -4.95 -21.83
C LYS A 161 -2.57 -4.22 -20.56
N PHE A 162 -3.60 -4.77 -19.89
CA PHE A 162 -4.07 -4.22 -18.62
C PHE A 162 -2.99 -4.26 -17.54
N PHE A 163 -2.28 -5.39 -17.44
CA PHE A 163 -1.19 -5.55 -16.46
C PHE A 163 0.03 -4.70 -16.81
N GLU A 164 0.36 -4.57 -18.10
CA GLU A 164 1.42 -3.65 -18.55
C GLU A 164 1.12 -2.21 -18.16
N ASP A 165 -0.10 -1.74 -18.42
CA ASP A 165 -0.51 -0.37 -18.09
C ASP A 165 -0.54 -0.15 -16.57
N LYS A 166 -0.93 -1.18 -15.82
CA LYS A 166 -0.99 -1.12 -14.35
C LYS A 166 0.40 -1.05 -13.73
N ILE A 167 1.34 -1.87 -14.22
CA ILE A 167 2.72 -1.86 -13.69
C ILE A 167 3.46 -0.59 -14.11
N ASN A 168 3.30 -0.11 -15.34
CA ASN A 168 3.93 1.12 -15.78
C ASN A 168 3.44 2.33 -14.95
N LYS A 169 2.14 2.45 -14.68
CA LYS A 169 1.60 3.49 -13.80
C LYS A 169 2.20 3.42 -12.39
N TYR A 170 2.45 2.22 -11.88
CA TYR A 170 3.11 2.04 -10.59
C TYR A 170 4.57 2.50 -10.65
N LEU A 171 5.32 2.10 -11.69
CA LEU A 171 6.73 2.45 -11.86
C LEU A 171 6.93 3.96 -12.05
N ASP A 172 6.05 4.60 -12.81
CA ASP A 172 6.06 6.05 -13.04
C ASP A 172 5.76 6.86 -11.75
N ASP A 173 5.10 6.24 -10.76
CA ASP A 173 4.75 6.87 -9.49
C ASP A 173 5.85 6.79 -8.42
N ILE A 174 6.83 5.91 -8.59
CA ILE A 174 7.81 5.56 -7.55
C ILE A 174 8.59 6.78 -7.07
N GLU A 175 9.18 7.55 -7.99
CA GLU A 175 10.03 8.69 -7.69
C GLU A 175 9.26 9.76 -6.91
N TYR A 176 8.06 10.12 -7.37
CA TYR A 176 7.18 11.08 -6.68
C TYR A 176 6.81 10.62 -5.27
N ARG A 177 6.56 9.32 -5.09
CA ARG A 177 6.25 8.74 -3.80
C ARG A 177 7.45 8.79 -2.85
N GLU A 178 8.65 8.44 -3.34
CA GLU A 178 9.87 8.47 -2.52
C GLU A 178 10.21 9.92 -2.10
N GLU A 179 10.19 10.89 -3.01
CA GLU A 179 10.37 12.31 -2.68
C GLU A 179 9.36 12.81 -1.63
N PHE A 180 8.11 12.40 -1.77
CA PHE A 180 7.08 12.75 -0.80
C PHE A 180 7.40 12.14 0.58
N ILE A 181 7.74 10.86 0.66
CA ILE A 181 8.07 10.20 1.94
C ILE A 181 9.24 10.89 2.62
N GLU A 182 10.33 11.14 1.89
CA GLU A 182 11.52 11.80 2.41
C GLU A 182 11.23 13.22 2.92
N SER A 183 10.38 13.95 2.22
CA SER A 183 10.11 15.34 2.55
C SER A 183 8.99 15.54 3.58
N TYR A 184 8.18 14.52 3.85
CA TYR A 184 6.99 14.64 4.69
C TYR A 184 7.08 13.84 6.00
N PHE A 185 7.68 12.64 5.98
CA PHE A 185 7.74 11.74 7.14
C PHE A 185 9.12 11.66 7.81
N GLN A 186 10.15 12.25 7.24
CA GLN A 186 11.49 12.37 7.82
C GLN A 186 11.72 13.80 8.32
#